data_749088ba0342f91f94f5e6bc40af8725
#
_entry.id   749088ba0342f91f94f5e6bc40af8725
#
_cell.length_a   1.000
_cell.length_b   1.000
_cell.length_c   1.000
_cell.angle_alpha   90.00
_cell.angle_beta   90.00
_cell.angle_gamma   90.00
#
_symmetry.space_group_name_H-M   'P 1'
#
loop_
_entity.id
_entity.type
_entity.pdbx_description
1 polymer ?
#
loop_
_entity_poly.entity_id
_entity_poly.type
_entity_poly.pdbx_seq_one_letter_code
_entity_poly.pdbx_strand_id
1 'polypeptide(L)'
;LGKDQKVVLEARAVLNCGRVHAKWQPTTACGFKNYPVIDVSNRCDGCGRCVDECPRSILEVRNGRVTVIENRLEECSLCRLCEKACMSTGIGEEPAITITSEKSRFIFVVEGDGSLPVGDIITGALKYLKDQSDELRAQVSELSGVTGDEEESD
;
A
#
# COMPACT_ATOMS: atom_id res chain seq x y z
N LEU A 1 -23.63 -30.78 12.16
CA LEU A 1 -24.26 -31.64 13.17
C LEU A 1 -25.38 -32.40 12.56
N GLY A 2 -25.47 -33.70 12.84
CA GLY A 2 -26.61 -34.53 12.47
C GLY A 2 -27.85 -34.30 13.33
N LYS A 3 -28.95 -34.92 12.96
CA LYS A 3 -30.21 -34.89 13.74
C LYS A 3 -29.92 -35.42 15.15
N ASP A 4 -30.41 -34.73 16.16
CA ASP A 4 -30.27 -35.05 17.59
C ASP A 4 -28.85 -34.98 18.14
N GLN A 5 -27.88 -34.41 17.39
CA GLN A 5 -26.54 -34.11 17.88
C GLN A 5 -26.44 -32.66 18.38
N LYS A 6 -25.77 -32.48 19.53
CA LYS A 6 -25.46 -31.19 20.10
C LYS A 6 -23.97 -31.10 20.48
N VAL A 7 -23.39 -29.94 20.36
CA VAL A 7 -22.07 -29.64 20.87
C VAL A 7 -22.23 -28.61 21.99
N VAL A 8 -21.59 -28.89 23.13
CA VAL A 8 -21.48 -27.93 24.25
C VAL A 8 -20.03 -27.48 24.31
N LEU A 9 -19.80 -26.19 24.21
CA LEU A 9 -18.48 -25.58 24.18
C LEU A 9 -18.38 -24.54 25.29
N GLU A 10 -17.23 -24.50 25.96
CA GLU A 10 -16.81 -23.39 26.77
C GLU A 10 -15.59 -22.74 26.09
N ALA A 11 -15.66 -21.44 25.79
CA ALA A 11 -14.60 -20.72 25.14
C ALA A 11 -14.11 -19.59 26.05
N ARG A 12 -12.80 -19.56 26.33
CA ARG A 12 -12.16 -18.49 27.06
C ARG A 12 -11.44 -17.58 26.07
N ALA A 13 -11.91 -16.32 25.97
CA ALA A 13 -11.27 -15.30 25.17
C ALA A 13 -10.16 -14.59 25.96
N VAL A 14 -9.04 -14.32 25.30
CA VAL A 14 -7.90 -13.56 25.85
C VAL A 14 -7.57 -12.45 24.86
N LEU A 15 -7.49 -11.21 25.37
CA LEU A 15 -7.07 -10.05 24.56
C LEU A 15 -5.54 -9.94 24.58
N ASN A 16 -4.95 -9.83 23.39
CA ASN A 16 -3.52 -9.61 23.23
C ASN A 16 -3.24 -8.97 21.86
N CYS A 17 -1.96 -8.75 21.51
CA CYS A 17 -1.57 -8.12 20.25
C CYS A 17 -0.79 -9.09 19.33
N GLY A 18 -0.85 -8.82 18.03
CA GLY A 18 -0.20 -9.62 17.00
C GLY A 18 1.32 -9.77 17.17
N ARG A 19 1.97 -8.84 17.86
CA ARG A 19 3.40 -8.92 18.20
C ARG A 19 3.74 -10.09 19.13
N VAL A 20 2.83 -10.43 20.05
CA VAL A 20 3.00 -11.58 20.96
C VAL A 20 2.80 -12.89 20.22
N HIS A 21 1.77 -12.97 19.41
CA HIS A 21 1.49 -14.13 18.56
C HIS A 21 0.54 -13.75 17.42
N ALA A 22 0.78 -14.29 16.23
CA ALA A 22 0.01 -13.99 15.02
C ALA A 22 -1.51 -14.26 15.15
N LYS A 23 -1.95 -15.16 16.06
CA LYS A 23 -3.37 -15.43 16.32
C LYS A 23 -4.17 -14.22 16.80
N TRP A 24 -3.50 -13.18 17.29
CA TRP A 24 -4.12 -11.91 17.71
C TRP A 24 -3.94 -10.79 16.66
N GLN A 25 -3.43 -11.11 15.47
CA GLN A 25 -3.30 -10.16 14.40
C GLN A 25 -4.69 -9.85 13.80
N PRO A 26 -5.17 -8.60 13.84
CA PRO A 26 -6.53 -8.27 13.42
C PRO A 26 -6.69 -8.06 11.92
N THR A 27 -5.64 -8.35 11.13
CA THR A 27 -5.64 -8.16 9.68
C THR A 27 -5.30 -9.44 8.95
N THR A 28 -6.03 -9.73 7.88
CA THR A 28 -5.73 -10.79 6.92
C THR A 28 -4.71 -10.34 5.88
N ALA A 29 -4.77 -9.06 5.49
CA ALA A 29 -3.80 -8.43 4.63
C ALA A 29 -3.52 -6.99 5.10
N CYS A 30 -2.24 -6.61 5.09
CA CYS A 30 -1.82 -5.25 5.31
C CYS A 30 -0.58 -4.98 4.46
N GLY A 31 -0.72 -4.14 3.44
CA GLY A 31 0.37 -3.82 2.53
C GLY A 31 0.29 -2.40 2.04
N PHE A 32 1.37 -1.92 1.46
CA PHE A 32 1.39 -0.60 0.83
C PHE A 32 2.20 -0.61 -0.45
N LYS A 33 1.94 0.36 -1.29
CA LYS A 33 2.76 0.72 -2.44
C LYS A 33 2.88 2.22 -2.55
N ASN A 34 3.93 2.69 -3.21
CA ASN A 34 4.05 4.10 -3.56
C ASN A 34 2.99 4.47 -4.61
N TYR A 35 2.55 5.72 -4.60
CA TYR A 35 1.60 6.22 -5.59
C TYR A 35 2.25 6.20 -6.97
N PRO A 36 1.65 5.53 -7.96
CA PRO A 36 2.24 5.39 -9.29
C PRO A 36 2.18 6.70 -10.07
N VAL A 37 3.19 6.94 -10.88
CA VAL A 37 3.25 8.01 -11.86
C VAL A 37 3.57 7.38 -13.20
N ILE A 38 2.70 7.61 -14.17
CA ILE A 38 2.83 7.11 -15.55
C ILE A 38 3.04 8.30 -16.47
N ASP A 39 4.19 8.35 -17.12
CA ASP A 39 4.51 9.37 -18.11
C ASP A 39 4.56 8.75 -19.50
N VAL A 40 3.93 9.44 -20.48
CA VAL A 40 3.87 9.01 -21.87
C VAL A 40 4.45 10.09 -22.75
N SER A 41 5.63 9.82 -23.30
CA SER A 41 6.35 10.77 -24.14
C SER A 41 5.67 10.98 -25.50
N ASN A 42 6.07 12.06 -26.20
CA ASN A 42 5.56 12.38 -27.54
C ASN A 42 5.96 11.35 -28.62
N ARG A 43 6.89 10.43 -28.30
CA ARG A 43 7.29 9.33 -29.19
C ARG A 43 6.26 8.20 -29.26
N CYS A 44 5.23 8.23 -28.40
CA CYS A 44 4.18 7.21 -28.41
C CYS A 44 3.38 7.27 -29.71
N ASP A 45 3.36 6.18 -30.45
CA ASP A 45 2.65 5.99 -31.73
C ASP A 45 1.24 5.37 -31.56
N GLY A 46 0.83 5.09 -30.32
CA GLY A 46 -0.45 4.48 -30.02
C GLY A 46 -0.61 3.03 -30.45
N CYS A 47 0.48 2.27 -30.63
CA CYS A 47 0.44 0.86 -31.09
C CYS A 47 -0.36 -0.10 -30.19
N GLY A 48 -0.66 0.28 -28.95
CA GLY A 48 -1.52 -0.47 -28.02
C GLY A 48 -0.85 -1.64 -27.29
N ARG A 49 0.36 -2.07 -27.64
CA ARG A 49 1.00 -3.24 -27.00
C ARG A 49 1.13 -3.13 -25.48
N CYS A 50 1.42 -1.94 -24.96
CA CYS A 50 1.48 -1.71 -23.51
C CYS A 50 0.10 -1.78 -22.85
N VAL A 51 -0.99 -1.55 -23.61
CA VAL A 51 -2.36 -1.73 -23.14
C VAL A 51 -2.67 -3.22 -22.99
N ASP A 52 -2.33 -4.03 -23.99
CA ASP A 52 -2.57 -5.47 -24.00
C ASP A 52 -1.79 -6.20 -22.90
N GLU A 53 -0.55 -5.75 -22.65
CA GLU A 53 0.33 -6.34 -21.61
C GLU A 53 0.01 -5.86 -20.18
N CYS A 54 -0.90 -4.90 -20.00
CA CYS A 54 -1.22 -4.39 -18.69
C CYS A 54 -2.14 -5.33 -17.90
N PRO A 55 -1.66 -6.03 -16.84
CA PRO A 55 -2.47 -7.01 -16.10
C PRO A 55 -3.62 -6.37 -15.31
N ARG A 56 -3.60 -5.03 -15.16
CA ARG A 56 -4.66 -4.26 -14.50
C ARG A 56 -5.59 -3.56 -15.48
N SER A 57 -5.30 -3.62 -16.79
CA SER A 57 -6.11 -2.98 -17.84
C SER A 57 -6.45 -1.51 -17.53
N ILE A 58 -5.44 -0.76 -17.04
CA ILE A 58 -5.57 0.65 -16.66
C ILE A 58 -5.18 1.61 -17.78
N LEU A 59 -4.72 1.10 -18.90
CA LEU A 59 -4.27 1.87 -20.06
C LEU A 59 -5.26 1.72 -21.20
N GLU A 60 -5.38 2.75 -22.00
CA GLU A 60 -6.15 2.76 -23.26
C GLU A 60 -5.46 3.60 -24.32
N VAL A 61 -5.84 3.42 -25.57
CA VAL A 61 -5.41 4.28 -26.69
C VAL A 61 -6.50 5.31 -26.97
N ARG A 62 -6.17 6.59 -26.80
CA ARG A 62 -7.02 7.72 -27.19
C ARG A 62 -6.26 8.66 -28.13
N ASN A 63 -6.87 9.04 -29.22
CA ASN A 63 -6.29 10.00 -30.18
C ASN A 63 -4.86 9.63 -30.63
N GLY A 64 -4.61 8.33 -30.88
CA GLY A 64 -3.31 7.84 -31.32
C GLY A 64 -2.20 7.86 -30.25
N ARG A 65 -2.55 7.98 -28.95
CA ARG A 65 -1.62 7.89 -27.82
C ARG A 65 -2.18 7.01 -26.72
N VAL A 66 -1.28 6.43 -25.97
CA VAL A 66 -1.65 5.71 -24.76
C VAL A 66 -1.93 6.71 -23.64
N THR A 67 -3.03 6.47 -22.93
CA THR A 67 -3.45 7.25 -21.75
C THR A 67 -3.88 6.32 -20.64
N VAL A 68 -3.85 6.82 -19.40
CA VAL A 68 -4.41 6.10 -18.27
C VAL A 68 -5.92 6.32 -18.25
N ILE A 69 -6.67 5.25 -18.06
CA ILE A 69 -8.12 5.33 -17.87
C ILE A 69 -8.41 6.14 -16.61
N GLU A 70 -9.35 7.08 -16.71
CA GLU A 70 -9.72 7.98 -15.63
C GLU A 70 -10.02 7.21 -14.33
N ASN A 71 -9.49 7.72 -13.21
CA ASN A 71 -9.64 7.15 -11.86
C ASN A 71 -9.08 5.73 -11.66
N ARG A 72 -8.29 5.18 -12.60
CA ARG A 72 -7.70 3.85 -12.46
C ARG A 72 -6.18 3.84 -12.23
N LEU A 73 -5.54 4.99 -12.14
CA LEU A 73 -4.10 5.08 -11.91
C LEU A 73 -3.67 4.35 -10.63
N GLU A 74 -4.46 4.43 -9.57
CA GLU A 74 -4.20 3.78 -8.29
C GLU A 74 -4.14 2.24 -8.36
N GLU A 75 -4.74 1.64 -9.39
CA GLU A 75 -4.69 0.19 -9.60
C GLU A 75 -3.34 -0.29 -10.17
N CYS A 76 -2.49 0.62 -10.67
CA CYS A 76 -1.17 0.28 -11.20
C CYS A 76 -0.35 -0.50 -10.16
N SER A 77 0.14 -1.67 -10.53
CA SER A 77 0.98 -2.52 -9.67
C SER A 77 2.48 -2.20 -9.73
N LEU A 78 2.88 -1.16 -10.47
CA LEU A 78 4.29 -0.79 -10.69
C LEU A 78 5.15 -1.92 -11.31
N CYS A 79 4.53 -2.85 -12.06
CA CYS A 79 5.20 -4.03 -12.62
C CYS A 79 6.10 -3.73 -13.83
N ARG A 80 5.97 -2.56 -14.46
CA ARG A 80 6.74 -2.11 -15.64
C ARG A 80 6.63 -3.02 -16.87
N LEU A 81 5.61 -3.87 -16.99
CA LEU A 81 5.38 -4.68 -18.17
C LEU A 81 5.08 -3.82 -19.40
N CYS A 82 4.37 -2.70 -19.23
CA CYS A 82 4.08 -1.74 -20.28
C CYS A 82 5.35 -1.09 -20.87
N GLU A 83 6.38 -0.80 -20.04
CA GLU A 83 7.68 -0.30 -20.52
C GLU A 83 8.38 -1.36 -21.39
N LYS A 84 8.43 -2.62 -20.92
CA LYS A 84 9.02 -3.73 -21.66
C LYS A 84 8.29 -3.99 -22.99
N ALA A 85 6.96 -3.95 -22.97
CA ALA A 85 6.15 -4.11 -24.18
C ALA A 85 6.41 -2.99 -25.19
N CYS A 86 6.56 -1.75 -24.71
CA CYS A 86 6.89 -0.61 -25.55
C CYS A 86 8.26 -0.76 -26.22
N MET A 87 9.28 -1.21 -25.45
CA MET A 87 10.62 -1.48 -25.99
C MET A 87 10.62 -2.54 -27.08
N SER A 88 9.77 -3.56 -26.96
CA SER A 88 9.67 -4.66 -27.94
C SER A 88 9.17 -4.20 -29.33
N THR A 89 8.62 -2.99 -29.44
CA THR A 89 8.14 -2.43 -30.71
C THR A 89 9.26 -1.83 -31.59
N GLY A 90 10.48 -1.68 -31.04
CA GLY A 90 11.58 -1.02 -31.75
C GLY A 90 11.47 0.50 -31.80
N ILE A 91 10.72 1.11 -30.90
CA ILE A 91 10.46 2.56 -30.85
C ILE A 91 11.71 3.40 -30.54
N GLY A 92 12.82 2.76 -30.18
CA GLY A 92 14.11 3.38 -29.85
C GLY A 92 14.79 2.71 -28.66
N GLU A 93 15.84 3.34 -28.13
CA GLU A 93 16.61 2.83 -26.99
C GLU A 93 15.84 2.96 -25.66
N GLU A 94 14.86 3.84 -25.58
CA GLU A 94 14.06 4.08 -24.38
C GLU A 94 12.55 3.92 -24.67
N PRO A 95 11.76 3.40 -23.72
CA PRO A 95 10.32 3.25 -23.88
C PRO A 95 9.64 4.62 -23.99
N ALA A 96 8.54 4.69 -24.76
CA ALA A 96 7.72 5.89 -24.82
C ALA A 96 6.76 6.04 -23.64
N ILE A 97 6.60 4.99 -22.82
CA ILE A 97 5.88 5.00 -21.55
C ILE A 97 6.83 4.67 -20.42
N THR A 98 6.82 5.45 -19.34
CA THR A 98 7.68 5.26 -18.15
C THR A 98 6.84 5.19 -16.90
N ILE A 99 7.20 4.27 -16.00
CA ILE A 99 6.53 4.06 -14.72
C ILE A 99 7.47 4.46 -13.61
N THR A 100 7.09 5.49 -12.87
CA THR A 100 7.76 5.95 -11.67
C THR A 100 6.79 5.98 -10.48
N SER A 101 7.23 6.44 -9.33
CA SER A 101 6.37 6.58 -8.16
C SER A 101 6.74 7.79 -7.33
N GLU A 102 5.76 8.39 -6.68
CA GLU A 102 5.96 9.43 -5.68
C GLU A 102 6.52 8.84 -4.39
N LYS A 103 7.64 9.40 -3.88
CA LYS A 103 8.31 8.85 -2.69
C LYS A 103 7.57 9.13 -1.38
N SER A 104 6.78 10.20 -1.33
CA SER A 104 6.08 10.68 -0.14
C SER A 104 4.57 10.36 -0.14
N ARG A 105 4.07 9.70 -1.19
CA ARG A 105 2.65 9.34 -1.31
C ARG A 105 2.48 7.84 -1.41
N PHE A 106 1.60 7.28 -0.58
CA PHE A 106 1.42 5.84 -0.45
C PHE A 106 -0.06 5.45 -0.59
N ILE A 107 -0.28 4.25 -1.10
CA ILE A 107 -1.58 3.59 -1.12
C ILE A 107 -1.48 2.40 -0.17
N PHE A 108 -2.23 2.44 0.93
CA PHE A 108 -2.34 1.32 1.86
C PHE A 108 -3.59 0.50 1.55
N VAL A 109 -3.43 -0.82 1.62
CA VAL A 109 -4.55 -1.77 1.57
C VAL A 109 -4.54 -2.54 2.88
N VAL A 110 -5.62 -2.41 3.65
CA VAL A 110 -5.79 -3.06 4.94
C VAL A 110 -7.10 -3.84 4.93
N GLU A 111 -7.00 -5.14 5.11
CA GLU A 111 -8.15 -6.05 5.21
C GLU A 111 -8.21 -6.61 6.62
N GLY A 112 -9.29 -6.32 7.34
CA GLY A 112 -9.52 -6.84 8.69
C GLY A 112 -10.04 -8.29 8.67
N ASP A 113 -9.78 -9.04 9.73
CA ASP A 113 -10.31 -10.38 9.95
C ASP A 113 -11.77 -10.38 10.47
N GLY A 114 -12.35 -9.20 10.68
CA GLY A 114 -13.70 -8.99 11.21
C GLY A 114 -13.75 -8.83 12.73
N SER A 115 -12.63 -8.96 13.44
CA SER A 115 -12.58 -8.78 14.91
C SER A 115 -12.74 -7.32 15.34
N LEU A 116 -12.26 -6.39 14.52
CA LEU A 116 -12.31 -4.95 14.76
C LEU A 116 -12.64 -4.18 13.47
N PRO A 117 -13.29 -3.01 13.56
CA PRO A 117 -13.40 -2.10 12.41
C PRO A 117 -12.01 -1.68 11.92
N VAL A 118 -11.80 -1.64 10.59
CA VAL A 118 -10.49 -1.31 10.00
C VAL A 118 -9.97 0.07 10.43
N GLY A 119 -10.86 1.05 10.61
CA GLY A 119 -10.52 2.38 11.12
C GLY A 119 -9.88 2.32 12.53
N ASP A 120 -10.42 1.48 13.40
CA ASP A 120 -9.90 1.30 14.76
C ASP A 120 -8.54 0.58 14.75
N ILE A 121 -8.36 -0.38 13.83
CA ILE A 121 -7.07 -1.05 13.63
C ILE A 121 -5.99 -0.05 13.24
N ILE A 122 -6.27 0.82 12.27
CA ILE A 122 -5.32 1.85 11.81
C ILE A 122 -5.02 2.85 12.91
N THR A 123 -6.06 3.36 13.58
CA THR A 123 -5.91 4.32 14.68
C THR A 123 -5.12 3.72 15.84
N GLY A 124 -5.40 2.48 16.19
CA GLY A 124 -4.66 1.75 17.23
C GLY A 124 -3.18 1.53 16.88
N ALA A 125 -2.89 1.19 15.61
CA ALA A 125 -1.53 1.04 15.14
C ALA A 125 -0.73 2.35 15.18
N LEU A 126 -1.34 3.46 14.75
CA LEU A 126 -0.71 4.79 14.80
C LEU A 126 -0.44 5.23 16.24
N LYS A 127 -1.41 5.02 17.14
CA LYS A 127 -1.23 5.30 18.56
C LYS A 127 -0.07 4.49 19.14
N TYR A 128 -0.02 3.19 18.86
CA TYR A 128 1.06 2.33 19.32
C TYR A 128 2.43 2.84 18.84
N LEU A 129 2.57 3.21 17.57
CA LEU A 129 3.83 3.75 17.03
C LEU A 129 4.22 5.07 17.69
N LYS A 130 3.24 5.94 17.94
CA LYS A 130 3.47 7.19 18.67
C LYS A 130 3.97 6.92 20.10
N ASP A 131 3.27 6.07 20.84
CA ASP A 131 3.64 5.74 22.22
C ASP A 131 5.07 5.14 22.30
N GLN A 132 5.45 4.28 21.35
CA GLN A 132 6.82 3.73 21.27
C GLN A 132 7.86 4.79 20.91
N SER A 133 7.52 5.75 20.06
CA SER A 133 8.42 6.86 19.72
C SER A 133 8.63 7.80 20.90
N ASP A 134 7.56 8.10 21.64
CA ASP A 134 7.61 8.95 22.83
C ASP A 134 8.42 8.29 23.94
N GLU A 135 8.25 6.98 24.15
CA GLU A 135 9.05 6.19 25.11
C GLU A 135 10.55 6.22 24.75
N LEU A 136 10.89 5.98 23.48
CA LEU A 136 12.27 6.04 23.01
C LEU A 136 12.87 7.45 23.21
N ARG A 137 12.11 8.50 22.88
CA ARG A 137 12.52 9.89 23.09
C ARG A 137 12.83 10.17 24.57
N ALA A 138 11.98 9.70 25.48
CA ALA A 138 12.20 9.85 26.93
C ALA A 138 13.50 9.18 27.37
N GLN A 139 13.73 7.92 26.94
CA GLN A 139 14.95 7.18 27.28
C GLN A 139 16.22 7.86 26.74
N VAL A 140 16.19 8.36 25.50
CA VAL A 140 17.33 9.11 24.93
C VAL A 140 17.58 10.41 25.66
N SER A 141 16.54 11.15 26.07
CA SER A 141 16.67 12.38 26.85
C SER A 141 17.30 12.14 28.21
N GLU A 142 16.90 11.07 28.91
CA GLU A 142 17.52 10.67 30.18
C GLU A 142 19.03 10.37 30.03
N LEU A 143 19.39 9.64 28.96
CA LEU A 143 20.78 9.28 28.68
C LEU A 143 21.64 10.46 28.25
N SER A 144 21.06 11.43 27.55
CA SER A 144 21.80 12.60 27.03
C SER A 144 21.90 13.75 28.04
N GLY A 145 21.19 13.72 29.16
CA GLY A 145 21.12 14.79 30.13
C GLY A 145 20.52 16.10 29.57
N VAL A 146 19.91 16.04 28.40
CA VAL A 146 19.23 17.18 27.77
C VAL A 146 17.78 17.17 28.24
N THR A 147 17.49 18.03 29.23
CA THR A 147 16.10 18.40 29.53
C THR A 147 15.59 19.25 28.36
N GLY A 148 14.71 18.66 27.55
CA GLY A 148 14.15 19.36 26.40
C GLY A 148 13.15 20.43 26.83
N ASP A 149 13.56 21.67 26.83
CA ASP A 149 12.73 22.85 26.74
C ASP A 149 13.02 23.51 25.38
N GLU A 150 12.38 23.01 24.32
CA GLU A 150 12.15 23.79 23.13
C GLU A 150 10.70 23.55 22.71
N GLU A 151 9.82 24.43 23.20
CA GLU A 151 8.51 24.64 22.66
C GLU A 151 8.65 25.08 21.18
N GLU A 152 8.10 24.31 20.27
CA GLU A 152 7.86 24.77 18.89
C GLU A 152 6.87 25.94 18.93
N SER A 153 7.41 27.14 18.73
CA SER A 153 6.64 28.32 18.28
C SER A 153 6.89 28.49 16.79
N ASP A 154 5.84 28.34 16.00
CA ASP A 154 5.39 28.81 14.69
C ASP A 154 4.93 27.71 13.73
#